data_526582dd61a894a6d86578d5c3533deb
#
_entry.id   526582dd61a894a6d86578d5c3533deb
#
_cell.length_a   1.000
_cell.length_b   1.000
_cell.length_c   1.000
_cell.angle_alpha   90.00
_cell.angle_beta   90.00
_cell.angle_gamma   90.00
#
_symmetry.space_group_name_H-M   'P 1'
#
loop_
_entity.id
_entity.type
_entity.pdbx_description
1 polymer ?
#
loop_
_entity_poly.entity_id
_entity_poly.type
_entity_poly.pdbx_seq_one_letter_code
_entity_poly.pdbx_strand_id
1 'polypeptide(L)'
;MKKYSFDIVVGGKKITTDDDLFDVSDALYEAGCSDAHPAAYNGTLYVNFTRQGKNYEQAVMSAISDIESVSGLVCLSVDIGDMVSLSDAAELASTTKATLSRYSKGSRGKGDFPTPILRVDSSRPLWSWSDIAEWLAKNKAIDNELVEQAQITGSINTALSIRHANSMDAVSHYLNALNNNHAVVTA
;
A
#
# COMPACT_ATOMS: atom_id res chain seq x y z
N MET A 1 -15.37 -9.36 -15.70
CA MET A 1 -14.54 -9.03 -14.54
C MET A 1 -13.37 -8.17 -15.01
N LYS A 2 -12.98 -7.16 -14.24
CA LYS A 2 -11.84 -6.31 -14.53
C LYS A 2 -10.57 -6.94 -13.97
N LYS A 3 -9.41 -6.70 -14.60
CA LYS A 3 -8.10 -7.09 -14.07
C LYS A 3 -7.51 -5.93 -13.29
N TYR A 4 -6.91 -6.25 -12.15
CA TYR A 4 -6.21 -5.34 -11.27
C TYR A 4 -4.78 -5.82 -11.06
N SER A 5 -3.82 -4.92 -11.19
CA SER A 5 -2.40 -5.21 -10.95
C SER A 5 -1.98 -4.59 -9.62
N PHE A 6 -1.35 -5.37 -8.77
CA PHE A 6 -0.82 -4.96 -7.47
C PHE A 6 0.22 -5.97 -6.98
N ASP A 7 1.04 -5.55 -6.05
CA ASP A 7 2.06 -6.37 -5.44
C ASP A 7 1.75 -6.60 -3.96
N ILE A 8 2.13 -7.76 -3.43
CA ILE A 8 2.00 -8.06 -2.00
C ILE A 8 3.38 -8.45 -1.47
N VAL A 9 3.84 -7.77 -0.44
CA VAL A 9 5.04 -8.13 0.32
C VAL A 9 4.66 -9.24 1.30
N VAL A 10 5.44 -10.33 1.28
CA VAL A 10 5.13 -11.55 2.02
C VAL A 10 6.25 -11.87 3.00
N GLY A 11 5.89 -12.12 4.24
CA GLY A 11 6.75 -12.58 5.31
C GLY A 11 6.57 -14.06 5.61
N GLY A 12 7.26 -14.53 6.68
CA GLY A 12 7.19 -15.91 7.15
C GLY A 12 8.28 -16.81 6.56
N LYS A 13 8.64 -16.65 5.30
CA LYS A 13 9.76 -17.36 4.66
C LYS A 13 10.75 -16.38 4.05
N LYS A 14 12.04 -16.57 4.34
CA LYS A 14 13.13 -15.82 3.69
C LYS A 14 13.58 -16.58 2.45
N ILE A 15 13.69 -15.91 1.33
CA ILE A 15 14.17 -16.50 0.07
C ILE A 15 15.68 -16.28 -0.03
N THR A 16 16.43 -17.37 0.00
CA THR A 16 17.90 -17.33 -0.03
C THR A 16 18.48 -17.99 -1.26
N THR A 17 17.74 -18.84 -1.92
CA THR A 17 18.13 -19.59 -3.12
C THR A 17 17.01 -19.54 -4.17
N ASP A 18 17.33 -19.89 -5.41
CA ASP A 18 16.34 -20.06 -6.47
C ASP A 18 15.38 -21.22 -6.16
N ASP A 19 15.87 -22.28 -5.50
CA ASP A 19 15.03 -23.41 -5.09
C ASP A 19 13.96 -22.98 -4.08
N ASP A 20 14.31 -22.10 -3.10
CA ASP A 20 13.32 -21.51 -2.18
C ASP A 20 12.20 -20.78 -2.93
N LEU A 21 12.56 -20.07 -4.02
CA LEU A 21 11.58 -19.33 -4.82
C LEU A 21 10.70 -20.27 -5.65
N PHE A 22 11.29 -21.34 -6.21
CA PHE A 22 10.52 -22.36 -6.94
C PHE A 22 9.53 -23.08 -6.02
N ASP A 23 9.97 -23.53 -4.83
CA ASP A 23 9.07 -24.14 -3.84
C ASP A 23 7.89 -23.25 -3.48
N VAL A 24 8.14 -21.97 -3.28
CA VAL A 24 7.07 -21.00 -2.97
C VAL A 24 6.15 -20.79 -4.18
N SER A 25 6.72 -20.74 -5.39
CA SER A 25 5.93 -20.58 -6.62
C SER A 25 4.97 -21.75 -6.82
N ASP A 26 5.44 -22.98 -6.62
CA ASP A 26 4.62 -24.18 -6.73
C ASP A 26 3.51 -24.19 -5.66
N ALA A 27 3.86 -23.89 -4.41
CA ALA A 27 2.90 -23.82 -3.31
C ALA A 27 1.80 -22.74 -3.55
N LEU A 28 2.18 -21.57 -4.06
CA LEU A 28 1.23 -20.51 -4.42
C LEU A 28 0.34 -20.93 -5.60
N TYR A 29 0.90 -21.63 -6.59
CA TYR A 29 0.11 -22.15 -7.71
C TYR A 29 -0.94 -23.17 -7.24
N GLU A 30 -0.57 -24.10 -6.36
CA GLU A 30 -1.48 -25.07 -5.75
C GLU A 30 -2.56 -24.40 -4.89
N ALA A 31 -2.23 -23.27 -4.26
CA ALA A 31 -3.17 -22.46 -3.49
C ALA A 31 -4.14 -21.62 -4.34
N GLY A 32 -4.06 -21.71 -5.67
CA GLY A 32 -4.94 -21.00 -6.60
C GLY A 32 -4.39 -19.68 -7.14
N CYS A 33 -3.14 -19.33 -6.83
CA CYS A 33 -2.48 -18.12 -7.31
C CYS A 33 -1.89 -18.31 -8.73
N SER A 34 -2.65 -18.84 -9.69
CA SER A 34 -2.18 -19.03 -11.08
C SER A 34 -1.91 -17.73 -11.84
N ASP A 35 -2.32 -16.60 -11.28
CA ASP A 35 -2.15 -15.24 -11.77
C ASP A 35 -1.05 -14.46 -11.00
N ALA A 36 -0.27 -15.17 -10.18
CA ALA A 36 0.79 -14.64 -9.35
C ALA A 36 2.17 -14.84 -9.99
N HIS A 37 3.06 -13.87 -9.78
CA HIS A 37 4.46 -13.93 -10.17
C HIS A 37 5.33 -13.65 -8.94
N PRO A 38 5.73 -14.68 -8.17
CA PRO A 38 6.61 -14.53 -7.02
C PRO A 38 8.00 -14.06 -7.45
N ALA A 39 8.57 -13.16 -6.68
CA ALA A 39 9.94 -12.69 -6.85
C ALA A 39 10.56 -12.38 -5.47
N ALA A 40 11.87 -12.21 -5.42
CA ALA A 40 12.56 -11.87 -4.18
C ALA A 40 13.58 -10.75 -4.38
N TYR A 41 13.66 -9.87 -3.41
CA TYR A 41 14.69 -8.83 -3.34
C TYR A 41 15.33 -8.80 -1.95
N ASN A 42 16.66 -9.00 -1.88
CA ASN A 42 17.39 -9.08 -0.62
C ASN A 42 16.79 -10.09 0.38
N GLY A 43 16.27 -11.22 -0.12
CA GLY A 43 15.66 -12.25 0.69
C GLY A 43 14.20 -11.99 1.09
N THR A 44 13.63 -10.84 0.74
CA THR A 44 12.22 -10.51 0.95
C THR A 44 11.40 -11.01 -0.23
N LEU A 45 10.43 -11.88 0.04
CA LEU A 45 9.45 -12.35 -0.94
C LEU A 45 8.44 -11.24 -1.23
N TYR A 46 8.14 -11.04 -2.50
CA TYR A 46 6.98 -10.26 -2.94
C TYR A 46 6.32 -10.96 -4.12
N VAL A 47 5.05 -10.75 -4.29
CA VAL A 47 4.23 -11.44 -5.29
C VAL A 47 3.48 -10.40 -6.12
N ASN A 48 3.78 -10.36 -7.42
CA ASN A 48 3.06 -9.51 -8.37
C ASN A 48 1.80 -10.23 -8.85
N PHE A 49 0.67 -9.56 -8.82
CA PHE A 49 -0.61 -10.08 -9.29
C PHE A 49 -1.15 -9.31 -10.49
N THR A 50 -1.82 -10.02 -11.39
CA THR A 50 -2.74 -9.46 -12.38
C THR A 50 -4.08 -10.19 -12.25
N ARG A 51 -4.79 -9.90 -11.16
CA ARG A 51 -5.96 -10.65 -10.68
C ARG A 51 -7.28 -10.06 -11.20
N GLN A 52 -8.17 -10.95 -11.60
CA GLN A 52 -9.55 -10.60 -11.93
C GLN A 52 -10.39 -10.47 -10.66
N GLY A 53 -11.19 -9.39 -10.58
CA GLY A 53 -12.11 -9.16 -9.49
C GLY A 53 -13.36 -8.39 -9.91
N LYS A 54 -14.37 -8.39 -9.07
CA LYS A 54 -15.55 -7.52 -9.22
C LYS A 54 -15.17 -6.06 -8.98
N ASN A 55 -14.28 -5.84 -8.03
CA ASN A 55 -13.66 -4.57 -7.69
C ASN A 55 -12.22 -4.83 -7.19
N TYR A 56 -11.47 -3.76 -6.94
CA TYR A 56 -10.08 -3.82 -6.48
C TYR A 56 -9.97 -4.48 -5.10
N GLU A 57 -10.83 -4.13 -4.16
CA GLU A 57 -10.86 -4.71 -2.82
C GLU A 57 -10.97 -6.24 -2.85
N GLN A 58 -11.93 -6.77 -3.62
CA GLN A 58 -12.13 -8.21 -3.74
C GLN A 58 -10.92 -8.89 -4.37
N ALA A 59 -10.28 -8.27 -5.37
CA ALA A 59 -9.08 -8.81 -6.01
C ALA A 59 -7.92 -8.92 -4.99
N VAL A 60 -7.65 -7.84 -4.23
CA VAL A 60 -6.57 -7.83 -3.22
C VAL A 60 -6.87 -8.79 -2.07
N MET A 61 -8.07 -8.76 -1.49
CA MET A 61 -8.41 -9.61 -0.36
C MET A 61 -8.39 -11.10 -0.71
N SER A 62 -8.81 -11.48 -1.94
CA SER A 62 -8.68 -12.87 -2.39
C SER A 62 -7.23 -13.29 -2.55
N ALA A 63 -6.35 -12.41 -3.04
CA ALA A 63 -4.91 -12.70 -3.15
C ALA A 63 -4.26 -12.89 -1.77
N ILE A 64 -4.60 -12.04 -0.81
CA ILE A 64 -4.15 -12.20 0.58
C ILE A 64 -4.60 -13.54 1.16
N SER A 65 -5.88 -13.92 0.96
CA SER A 65 -6.42 -15.18 1.44
C SER A 65 -5.70 -16.39 0.83
N ASP A 66 -5.45 -16.37 -0.48
CA ASP A 66 -4.76 -17.46 -1.16
C ASP A 66 -3.30 -17.59 -0.71
N ILE A 67 -2.54 -16.48 -0.59
CA ILE A 67 -1.17 -16.49 -0.07
C ILE A 67 -1.14 -17.09 1.34
N GLU A 68 -2.03 -16.65 2.22
CA GLU A 68 -2.05 -17.08 3.63
C GLU A 68 -2.63 -18.48 3.83
N SER A 69 -3.21 -19.10 2.81
CA SER A 69 -3.52 -20.52 2.82
C SER A 69 -2.28 -21.41 2.71
N VAL A 70 -1.16 -20.87 2.19
CA VAL A 70 0.13 -21.53 2.17
C VAL A 70 0.77 -21.45 3.55
N SER A 71 1.06 -22.62 4.15
CA SER A 71 1.61 -22.69 5.50
C SER A 71 2.92 -21.90 5.62
N GLY A 72 2.99 -21.05 6.62
CA GLY A 72 4.18 -20.26 6.94
C GLY A 72 4.32 -18.96 6.16
N LEU A 73 3.41 -18.64 5.23
CA LEU A 73 3.37 -17.34 4.58
C LEU A 73 2.40 -16.39 5.29
N VAL A 74 2.77 -15.11 5.38
CA VAL A 74 1.95 -14.04 5.94
C VAL A 74 2.08 -12.78 5.09
N CYS A 75 0.97 -12.13 4.77
CA CYS A 75 0.98 -10.89 4.03
C CYS A 75 1.37 -9.72 4.96
N LEU A 76 2.38 -8.94 4.58
CA LEU A 76 2.89 -7.81 5.37
C LEU A 76 2.32 -6.49 4.89
N SER A 77 2.25 -6.28 3.60
CA SER A 77 1.68 -5.08 2.99
C SER A 77 1.29 -5.31 1.54
N VAL A 78 0.35 -4.51 1.07
CA VAL A 78 0.10 -4.31 -0.37
C VAL A 78 1.01 -3.17 -0.82
N ASP A 79 1.90 -3.43 -1.77
CA ASP A 79 2.80 -2.44 -2.34
C ASP A 79 2.07 -1.68 -3.49
N ILE A 80 2.27 -0.44 -3.65
CA ILE A 80 3.31 0.52 -3.29
C ILE A 80 3.06 1.18 -1.92
N GLY A 81 2.20 0.65 -1.07
CA GLY A 81 2.00 1.23 0.25
C GLY A 81 1.09 2.47 0.25
N ASP A 82 0.88 2.98 1.45
CA ASP A 82 0.11 4.19 1.75
C ASP A 82 1.01 5.43 1.91
N MET A 83 2.31 5.22 2.18
CA MET A 83 3.32 6.28 2.33
C MET A 83 4.27 6.30 1.15
N VAL A 84 4.23 7.36 0.37
CA VAL A 84 4.95 7.49 -0.91
C VAL A 84 5.88 8.69 -0.94
N SER A 85 6.99 8.58 -1.67
CA SER A 85 7.75 9.75 -2.10
C SER A 85 7.07 10.42 -3.31
N LEU A 86 7.49 11.65 -3.66
CA LEU A 86 6.99 12.29 -4.88
C LEU A 86 7.41 11.55 -6.17
N SER A 87 8.42 10.67 -6.10
CA SER A 87 8.80 9.82 -7.24
C SER A 87 7.80 8.70 -7.42
N ASP A 88 7.45 7.99 -6.33
CA ASP A 88 6.48 6.91 -6.34
C ASP A 88 5.09 7.44 -6.73
N ALA A 89 4.67 8.56 -6.12
CA ALA A 89 3.41 9.22 -6.47
C ALA A 89 3.34 9.64 -7.95
N ALA A 90 4.47 10.08 -8.53
CA ALA A 90 4.53 10.46 -9.93
C ALA A 90 4.38 9.26 -10.86
N GLU A 91 4.96 8.12 -10.50
CA GLU A 91 4.80 6.86 -11.23
C GLU A 91 3.36 6.38 -11.18
N LEU A 92 2.76 6.30 -9.98
CA LEU A 92 1.36 5.92 -9.78
C LEU A 92 0.38 6.81 -10.56
N ALA A 93 0.62 8.12 -10.58
CA ALA A 93 -0.22 9.09 -11.27
C ALA A 93 0.13 9.26 -12.76
N SER A 94 1.05 8.46 -13.31
CA SER A 94 1.55 8.59 -14.68
C SER A 94 1.96 10.04 -15.04
N THR A 95 2.63 10.71 -14.10
CA THR A 95 3.13 12.08 -14.23
C THR A 95 4.63 12.15 -13.91
N THR A 96 5.20 13.35 -13.74
CA THR A 96 6.62 13.51 -13.44
C THR A 96 6.84 14.00 -12.00
N LYS A 97 7.91 13.51 -11.35
CA LYS A 97 8.35 14.02 -10.05
C LYS A 97 8.51 15.54 -10.06
N ALA A 98 9.03 16.11 -11.16
CA ALA A 98 9.20 17.56 -11.30
C ALA A 98 7.86 18.30 -11.23
N THR A 99 6.81 17.74 -11.81
CA THR A 99 5.45 18.28 -11.75
C THR A 99 4.95 18.31 -10.31
N LEU A 100 4.98 17.17 -9.59
CA LEU A 100 4.54 17.08 -8.21
C LEU A 100 5.39 17.96 -7.28
N SER A 101 6.71 18.01 -7.49
CA SER A 101 7.60 18.89 -6.73
C SER A 101 7.27 20.38 -6.87
N ARG A 102 6.80 20.83 -8.03
CA ARG A 102 6.35 22.22 -8.20
C ARG A 102 5.07 22.50 -7.45
N TYR A 103 4.15 21.55 -7.38
CA TYR A 103 2.94 21.67 -6.58
C TYR A 103 3.26 21.70 -5.08
N SER A 104 4.11 20.78 -4.61
CA SER A 104 4.47 20.71 -3.18
C SER A 104 5.25 21.92 -2.68
N LYS A 105 5.97 22.62 -3.58
CA LYS A 105 6.69 23.88 -3.26
C LYS A 105 5.84 25.14 -3.47
N GLY A 106 4.57 25.00 -3.86
CA GLY A 106 3.70 26.14 -4.16
C GLY A 106 4.09 26.95 -5.40
N SER A 107 5.08 26.49 -6.19
CA SER A 107 5.49 27.17 -7.43
C SER A 107 4.56 26.88 -8.61
N ARG A 108 3.57 26.01 -8.43
CA ARG A 108 2.50 25.69 -9.36
C ARG A 108 1.21 25.40 -8.59
N GLY A 109 0.05 25.81 -9.14
CA GLY A 109 -1.27 25.58 -8.55
C GLY A 109 -1.61 26.62 -7.49
N LYS A 110 -2.58 26.27 -6.62
CA LYS A 110 -3.13 27.15 -5.59
C LYS A 110 -2.39 27.12 -4.26
N GLY A 111 -1.34 26.30 -4.13
CA GLY A 111 -0.62 26.09 -2.88
C GLY A 111 -1.34 25.19 -1.89
N ASP A 112 -2.31 24.41 -2.35
CA ASP A 112 -3.15 23.50 -1.58
C ASP A 112 -2.77 22.02 -1.77
N PHE A 113 -1.54 21.75 -2.25
CA PHE A 113 -1.03 20.38 -2.36
C PHE A 113 -0.82 19.77 -0.96
N PRO A 114 -1.10 18.47 -0.77
CA PRO A 114 -0.90 17.82 0.52
C PRO A 114 0.49 18.03 1.10
N THR A 115 0.57 18.11 2.43
CA THR A 115 1.85 18.22 3.15
C THR A 115 2.42 16.84 3.45
N PRO A 116 3.75 16.67 3.51
CA PRO A 116 4.34 15.42 3.93
C PRO A 116 4.03 15.13 5.40
N ILE A 117 3.80 13.89 5.75
CA ILE A 117 3.45 13.46 7.11
C ILE A 117 4.55 12.65 7.81
N LEU A 118 5.53 12.16 7.06
CA LEU A 118 6.71 11.48 7.60
C LEU A 118 7.99 12.06 7.00
N ARG A 119 9.08 12.03 7.77
CA ARG A 119 10.42 12.48 7.35
C ARG A 119 10.42 13.92 6.79
N VAL A 120 9.61 14.80 7.39
CA VAL A 120 9.31 16.15 6.86
C VAL A 120 10.56 16.99 6.61
N ASP A 121 11.58 16.88 7.47
CA ASP A 121 12.86 17.62 7.43
C ASP A 121 13.96 16.87 6.66
N SER A 122 13.65 15.74 6.05
CA SER A 122 14.63 14.93 5.30
C SER A 122 14.67 15.29 3.82
N SER A 123 15.70 14.77 3.11
CA SER A 123 15.77 14.85 1.65
C SER A 123 14.75 13.92 0.94
N ARG A 124 14.06 13.06 1.70
CA ARG A 124 13.09 12.08 1.20
C ARG A 124 11.85 12.06 2.10
N PRO A 125 11.10 13.16 2.16
CA PRO A 125 9.83 13.18 2.88
C PRO A 125 8.81 12.23 2.23
N LEU A 126 7.83 11.79 3.04
CA LEU A 126 6.77 10.89 2.61
C LEU A 126 5.39 11.53 2.82
N TRP A 127 4.51 11.26 1.88
CA TRP A 127 3.12 11.72 1.82
C TRP A 127 2.17 10.55 1.90
N SER A 128 0.95 10.80 2.35
CA SER A 128 -0.16 9.87 2.13
C SER A 128 -0.47 9.81 0.62
N TRP A 129 -0.45 8.59 0.05
CA TRP A 129 -0.82 8.41 -1.35
C TRP A 129 -2.29 8.74 -1.59
N SER A 130 -3.18 8.36 -0.68
CA SER A 130 -4.60 8.70 -0.80
C SER A 130 -4.84 10.20 -0.84
N ASP A 131 -4.13 11.00 -0.03
CA ASP A 131 -4.28 12.46 -0.03
C ASP A 131 -3.80 13.08 -1.36
N ILE A 132 -2.66 12.61 -1.88
CA ILE A 132 -2.16 13.05 -3.19
C ILE A 132 -3.14 12.65 -4.29
N ALA A 133 -3.66 11.42 -4.28
CA ALA A 133 -4.60 10.92 -5.27
C ALA A 133 -5.90 11.74 -5.25
N GLU A 134 -6.46 12.00 -4.07
CA GLU A 134 -7.63 12.87 -3.95
C GLU A 134 -7.37 14.28 -4.49
N TRP A 135 -6.22 14.87 -4.16
CA TRP A 135 -5.85 16.19 -4.65
C TRP A 135 -5.73 16.19 -6.19
N LEU A 136 -5.07 15.16 -6.75
CA LEU A 136 -4.93 15.02 -8.20
C LEU A 136 -6.28 14.84 -8.89
N ALA A 137 -7.20 14.05 -8.35
CA ALA A 137 -8.54 13.86 -8.89
C ALA A 137 -9.36 15.14 -8.86
N LYS A 138 -9.32 15.90 -7.75
CA LYS A 138 -9.94 17.23 -7.65
C LYS A 138 -9.42 18.21 -8.72
N ASN A 139 -8.17 18.04 -9.13
CA ASN A 139 -7.54 18.81 -10.21
C ASN A 139 -7.67 18.13 -11.59
N LYS A 140 -8.49 17.08 -11.73
CA LYS A 140 -8.76 16.32 -12.97
C LYS A 140 -7.50 15.76 -13.63
N ALA A 141 -6.51 15.38 -12.83
CA ALA A 141 -5.24 14.82 -13.30
C ALA A 141 -5.23 13.29 -13.30
N ILE A 142 -6.11 12.66 -12.52
CA ILE A 142 -6.32 11.20 -12.47
C ILE A 142 -7.80 10.87 -12.32
N ASP A 143 -8.16 9.61 -12.55
CA ASP A 143 -9.53 9.10 -12.38
C ASP A 143 -9.85 8.80 -10.90
N ASN A 144 -11.13 8.89 -10.54
CA ASN A 144 -11.60 8.55 -9.19
C ASN A 144 -11.35 7.08 -8.81
N GLU A 145 -11.26 6.18 -9.79
CA GLU A 145 -10.92 4.78 -9.53
C GLU A 145 -9.54 4.62 -8.87
N LEU A 146 -8.55 5.41 -9.28
CA LEU A 146 -7.22 5.38 -8.67
C LEU A 146 -7.25 5.93 -7.23
N VAL A 147 -8.12 6.90 -6.94
CA VAL A 147 -8.36 7.37 -5.57
C VAL A 147 -8.94 6.27 -4.70
N GLU A 148 -9.96 5.57 -5.20
CA GLU A 148 -10.57 4.44 -4.48
C GLU A 148 -9.55 3.33 -4.20
N GLN A 149 -8.72 2.98 -5.18
CA GLN A 149 -7.64 1.99 -4.99
C GLN A 149 -6.63 2.46 -3.93
N ALA A 150 -6.23 3.73 -3.94
CA ALA A 150 -5.31 4.28 -2.95
C ALA A 150 -5.89 4.20 -1.51
N GLN A 151 -7.16 4.54 -1.34
CA GLN A 151 -7.86 4.48 -0.05
C GLN A 151 -8.01 3.05 0.45
N ILE A 152 -8.36 2.11 -0.42
CA ILE A 152 -8.47 0.68 -0.11
C ILE A 152 -7.10 0.13 0.31
N THR A 153 -6.05 0.41 -0.47
CA THR A 153 -4.68 -0.03 -0.15
C THR A 153 -4.23 0.49 1.21
N GLY A 154 -4.42 1.78 1.50
CA GLY A 154 -4.07 2.37 2.79
C GLY A 154 -4.83 1.73 3.95
N SER A 155 -6.13 1.44 3.76
CA SER A 155 -6.95 0.77 4.77
C SER A 155 -6.50 -0.66 5.03
N ILE A 156 -6.20 -1.43 3.98
CA ILE A 156 -5.68 -2.80 4.09
C ILE A 156 -4.33 -2.80 4.79
N ASN A 157 -3.40 -1.92 4.40
CA ASN A 157 -2.07 -1.82 5.00
C ASN A 157 -2.13 -1.43 6.49
N THR A 158 -3.04 -0.53 6.85
CA THR A 158 -3.31 -0.21 8.26
C THR A 158 -3.79 -1.45 9.02
N ALA A 159 -4.74 -2.21 8.46
CA ALA A 159 -5.24 -3.43 9.07
C ALA A 159 -4.13 -4.50 9.21
N LEU A 160 -3.30 -4.69 8.18
CA LEU A 160 -2.15 -5.60 8.22
C LEU A 160 -1.14 -5.17 9.30
N SER A 161 -0.81 -3.88 9.38
CA SER A 161 0.09 -3.35 10.41
C SER A 161 -0.44 -3.57 11.82
N ILE A 162 -1.73 -3.35 12.06
CA ILE A 162 -2.38 -3.60 13.36
C ILE A 162 -2.35 -5.09 13.67
N ARG A 163 -2.65 -5.96 12.72
CA ARG A 163 -2.63 -7.42 12.90
C ARG A 163 -1.25 -7.93 13.31
N HIS A 164 -0.18 -7.33 12.77
CA HIS A 164 1.20 -7.67 13.08
C HIS A 164 1.80 -6.89 14.27
N ALA A 165 1.02 -6.04 14.91
CA ALA A 165 1.50 -5.28 16.06
C ALA A 165 1.90 -6.23 17.22
N ASN A 166 3.05 -5.95 17.84
CA ASN A 166 3.56 -6.74 18.95
C ASN A 166 2.65 -6.70 20.20
N SER A 167 1.79 -5.68 20.28
CA SER A 167 0.82 -5.53 21.38
C SER A 167 -0.43 -4.83 20.88
N MET A 168 -1.49 -5.60 20.69
CA MET A 168 -2.83 -5.10 20.38
C MET A 168 -3.40 -4.23 21.52
N ASP A 169 -3.06 -4.57 22.76
CA ASP A 169 -3.51 -3.80 23.94
C ASP A 169 -2.92 -2.38 23.93
N ALA A 170 -1.63 -2.26 23.56
CA ALA A 170 -0.99 -0.95 23.43
C ALA A 170 -1.61 -0.12 22.29
N VAL A 171 -1.88 -0.73 21.14
CA VAL A 171 -2.56 -0.04 20.03
C VAL A 171 -3.93 0.45 20.45
N SER A 172 -4.73 -0.41 21.09
CA SER A 172 -6.07 -0.07 21.60
C SER A 172 -6.02 1.03 22.65
N HIS A 173 -5.05 0.97 23.56
CA HIS A 173 -4.83 2.02 24.57
C HIS A 173 -4.59 3.39 23.91
N TYR A 174 -3.67 3.47 22.95
CA TYR A 174 -3.37 4.73 22.28
C TYR A 174 -4.52 5.23 21.41
N LEU A 175 -5.24 4.36 20.72
CA LEU A 175 -6.44 4.74 19.96
C LEU A 175 -7.50 5.38 20.87
N ASN A 176 -7.76 4.77 22.03
CA ASN A 176 -8.70 5.32 23.00
C ASN A 176 -8.24 6.68 23.56
N ALA A 177 -6.96 6.81 23.89
CA ALA A 177 -6.41 8.06 24.40
C ALA A 177 -6.51 9.20 23.35
N LEU A 178 -6.20 8.91 22.08
CA LEU A 178 -6.29 9.88 20.99
C LEU A 178 -7.76 10.31 20.75
N ASN A 179 -8.69 9.38 20.73
CA ASN A 179 -10.11 9.67 20.52
C ASN A 179 -10.70 10.51 21.67
N ASN A 180 -10.32 10.24 22.93
CA ASN A 180 -10.76 11.02 24.06
C ASN A 180 -10.23 12.46 24.04
N ASN A 181 -9.01 12.68 23.54
CA ASN A 181 -8.45 14.02 23.38
C ASN A 181 -9.19 14.84 22.31
N HIS A 182 -9.70 14.20 21.25
CA HIS A 182 -10.53 14.89 20.24
C HIS A 182 -11.90 15.30 20.79
N ALA A 183 -12.49 14.55 21.69
CA ALA A 183 -13.77 14.90 22.32
C ALA A 183 -13.68 16.15 23.24
N VAL A 184 -12.49 16.45 23.79
CA VAL A 184 -12.27 17.62 24.65
C VAL A 184 -12.06 18.91 23.85
N VAL A 185 -11.60 18.82 22.59
CA VAL A 185 -11.31 20.00 21.75
C VAL A 185 -12.58 20.51 21.02
N THR A 186 -13.62 19.70 20.93
CA THR A 186 -14.89 20.03 20.24
C THR A 186 -16.02 20.42 21.18
N ALA A 187 -15.78 20.52 22.50
CA ALA A 187 -16.71 20.98 23.52
C ALA A 187 -16.32 22.38 24.00
#